data_c75621098ab67d981892b73b5bfa2aa5
#
_entry.id   c75621098ab67d981892b73b5bfa2aa5
#
_cell.length_a   1.000
_cell.length_b   1.000
_cell.length_c   1.000
_cell.angle_alpha   90.00
_cell.angle_beta   90.00
_cell.angle_gamma   90.00
#
_symmetry.space_group_name_H-M   'P 1'
#
loop_
_entity.id
_entity.type
_entity.pdbx_description
1 polymer ?
#
loop_
_entity_poly.entity_id
_entity_poly.type
_entity_poly.pdbx_seq_one_letter_code
_entity_poly.pdbx_strand_id
1 'polypeptide(L)'
;MENTPLLELRNLTTIYPTRRGLVRAVDDVTFSMARGQILGLVGESGCGKSTVLLSILRLIRRPGHIAQGEIRFRGRDLRDLSSNAMRTIRGKEISMIFQDPLSTLNPAFTVGEQIHESLRLHRVMDGGRLSVSPRAREKERVIQVMTEVGIPSPVDRYTAYPHQFSGGMQQRALIAIALVCEPALLLADEPTTALDVTIQAQILDLMRRINRDHGTAIILVTHDLGLAAEFCDTIAVMYAGRIVEQGPVDDVVDHPQHPYTQGLLNCRPRISHRELRVQPIPGNVPDLADLPPGCAFAPRCPHHRAVCGGGPIPLIETSPGNISRCLLHVDYRRQEGWGWGDRV
;
A
#
# COMPACT_ATOMS: atom_id res chain seq x y z
N MET A 1 11.59 -21.14 15.36
CA MET A 1 12.10 -19.82 14.89
C MET A 1 10.93 -18.87 15.02
N GLU A 2 11.04 -17.87 15.91
CA GLU A 2 9.97 -16.92 16.18
C GLU A 2 9.49 -16.27 14.89
N ASN A 3 8.17 -16.21 14.75
CA ASN A 3 7.44 -15.71 13.60
C ASN A 3 7.48 -14.16 13.59
N THR A 4 8.70 -13.59 13.56
CA THR A 4 8.88 -12.13 13.57
C THR A 4 8.33 -11.56 12.25
N PRO A 5 7.36 -10.65 12.28
CA PRO A 5 6.81 -10.05 11.08
C PRO A 5 7.91 -9.33 10.27
N LEU A 6 7.77 -9.32 8.95
CA LEU A 6 8.67 -8.57 8.07
C LEU A 6 8.52 -7.07 8.29
N LEU A 7 7.26 -6.61 8.32
CA LEU A 7 6.89 -5.22 8.60
C LEU A 7 5.82 -5.19 9.67
N GLU A 8 5.93 -4.24 10.59
CA GLU A 8 4.92 -3.97 11.61
C GLU A 8 4.78 -2.46 11.81
N LEU A 9 3.56 -1.98 11.67
CA LEU A 9 3.17 -0.61 12.04
C LEU A 9 2.38 -0.67 13.34
N ARG A 10 2.72 0.17 14.31
CA ARG A 10 2.01 0.29 15.59
C ARG A 10 1.60 1.73 15.83
N ASN A 11 0.29 1.98 15.87
CA ASN A 11 -0.32 3.29 16.15
C ASN A 11 0.29 4.43 15.33
N LEU A 12 0.62 4.15 14.05
CA LEU A 12 1.25 5.11 13.17
C LEU A 12 0.35 6.31 12.93
N THR A 13 0.86 7.50 13.21
CA THR A 13 0.16 8.77 12.95
C THR A 13 1.08 9.70 12.17
N THR A 14 0.62 10.15 11.00
CA THR A 14 1.32 11.11 10.14
C THR A 14 0.42 12.32 9.91
N ILE A 15 0.96 13.50 10.16
CA ILE A 15 0.23 14.77 10.17
C ILE A 15 0.84 15.78 9.18
N TYR A 16 -0.03 16.63 8.66
CA TYR A 16 0.32 17.77 7.84
C TYR A 16 -0.29 19.04 8.46
N PRO A 17 0.52 19.94 9.03
CA PRO A 17 0.07 21.27 9.41
C PRO A 17 -0.37 22.05 8.17
N THR A 18 -1.60 22.56 8.15
CA THR A 18 -2.16 23.35 7.06
C THR A 18 -2.72 24.66 7.61
N ARG A 19 -3.05 25.61 6.71
CA ARG A 19 -3.71 26.87 7.11
C ARG A 19 -5.10 26.65 7.71
N ARG A 20 -5.77 25.53 7.40
CA ARG A 20 -7.10 25.17 7.91
C ARG A 20 -7.07 24.34 9.20
N GLY A 21 -5.89 23.93 9.65
CA GLY A 21 -5.74 23.08 10.81
C GLY A 21 -4.77 21.93 10.58
N LEU A 22 -4.77 20.98 11.49
CA LEU A 22 -3.90 19.83 11.47
C LEU A 22 -4.59 18.67 10.74
N VAL A 23 -4.11 18.34 9.55
CA VAL A 23 -4.59 17.17 8.78
C VAL A 23 -3.91 15.91 9.29
N ARG A 24 -4.66 14.96 9.81
CA ARG A 24 -4.18 13.62 10.18
C ARG A 24 -4.38 12.66 9.00
N ALA A 25 -3.43 12.69 8.06
CA ALA A 25 -3.51 11.86 6.85
C ALA A 25 -3.38 10.36 7.16
N VAL A 26 -2.67 10.01 8.23
CA VAL A 26 -2.62 8.66 8.84
C VAL A 26 -2.87 8.86 10.32
N ASP A 27 -3.84 8.14 10.88
CA ASP A 27 -4.28 8.29 12.27
C ASP A 27 -4.50 6.91 12.90
N ASP A 28 -3.62 6.53 13.81
CA ASP A 28 -3.69 5.27 14.55
C ASP A 28 -3.74 4.02 13.65
N VAL A 29 -2.84 3.97 12.65
CA VAL A 29 -2.73 2.82 11.74
C VAL A 29 -1.83 1.74 12.36
N THR A 30 -2.40 0.54 12.52
CA THR A 30 -1.72 -0.63 13.08
C THR A 30 -1.99 -1.84 12.20
N PHE A 31 -0.93 -2.46 11.70
CA PHE A 31 -0.98 -3.77 11.05
C PHE A 31 0.41 -4.44 11.07
N SER A 32 0.43 -5.73 10.82
CA SER A 32 1.66 -6.49 10.60
C SER A 32 1.55 -7.35 9.34
N MET A 33 2.68 -7.64 8.71
CA MET A 33 2.75 -8.56 7.58
C MET A 33 3.95 -9.49 7.68
N ALA A 34 3.77 -10.70 7.21
CA ALA A 34 4.79 -11.73 7.14
C ALA A 34 5.67 -11.58 5.88
N ARG A 35 6.76 -12.35 5.81
CA ARG A 35 7.56 -12.49 4.59
C ARG A 35 6.74 -13.15 3.50
N GLY A 36 6.86 -12.68 2.28
CA GLY A 36 6.14 -13.21 1.12
C GLY A 36 4.64 -12.98 1.13
N GLN A 37 4.09 -12.28 2.12
CA GLN A 37 2.67 -11.94 2.19
C GLN A 37 2.33 -10.79 1.25
N ILE A 38 1.13 -10.84 0.65
CA ILE A 38 0.56 -9.74 -0.13
C ILE A 38 -0.57 -9.09 0.68
N LEU A 39 -0.38 -7.82 1.05
CA LEU A 39 -1.36 -7.01 1.77
C LEU A 39 -1.98 -5.97 0.83
N GLY A 40 -3.29 -5.97 0.69
CA GLY A 40 -4.06 -4.91 0.03
C GLY A 40 -4.40 -3.77 0.99
N LEU A 41 -3.97 -2.55 0.70
CA LEU A 41 -4.42 -1.34 1.40
C LEU A 41 -5.43 -0.61 0.52
N VAL A 42 -6.72 -0.74 0.87
CA VAL A 42 -7.85 -0.36 0.00
C VAL A 42 -8.63 0.80 0.59
N GLY A 43 -9.17 1.69 -0.25
CA GLY A 43 -10.05 2.79 0.17
C GLY A 43 -10.17 3.88 -0.88
N GLU A 44 -11.10 4.83 -0.67
CA GLU A 44 -11.31 5.96 -1.59
C GLU A 44 -10.05 6.82 -1.73
N SER A 45 -9.97 7.59 -2.84
CA SER A 45 -8.86 8.52 -3.06
C SER A 45 -8.78 9.55 -1.93
N GLY A 46 -7.57 9.91 -1.52
CA GLY A 46 -7.34 10.87 -0.43
C GLY A 46 -7.48 10.31 0.99
N CYS A 47 -7.84 9.04 1.20
CA CYS A 47 -7.99 8.47 2.55
C CYS A 47 -6.66 8.21 3.30
N GLY A 48 -5.48 8.46 2.69
CA GLY A 48 -4.17 8.38 3.36
C GLY A 48 -3.29 7.19 2.95
N LYS A 49 -3.69 6.32 2.02
CA LYS A 49 -2.96 5.11 1.61
C LYS A 49 -1.51 5.37 1.19
N SER A 50 -1.30 6.26 0.22
CA SER A 50 0.05 6.65 -0.23
C SER A 50 0.88 7.28 0.90
N THR A 51 0.22 7.98 1.84
CA THR A 51 0.90 8.54 3.02
C THR A 51 1.43 7.45 3.94
N VAL A 52 0.73 6.31 4.08
CA VAL A 52 1.25 5.14 4.80
C VAL A 52 2.54 4.64 4.15
N LEU A 53 2.55 4.43 2.82
CA LEU A 53 3.74 3.98 2.10
C LEU A 53 4.91 4.96 2.24
N LEU A 54 4.65 6.25 2.07
CA LEU A 54 5.65 7.31 2.25
C LEU A 54 6.16 7.40 3.70
N SER A 55 5.32 7.09 4.70
CA SER A 55 5.71 7.03 6.11
C SER A 55 6.67 5.86 6.36
N ILE A 56 6.41 4.68 5.81
CA ILE A 56 7.29 3.51 5.89
C ILE A 56 8.69 3.87 5.37
N LEU A 57 8.76 4.56 4.23
CA LEU A 57 10.02 5.01 3.64
C LEU A 57 10.58 6.29 4.26
N ARG A 58 9.87 6.93 5.20
CA ARG A 58 10.24 8.26 5.75
C ARG A 58 10.47 9.30 4.64
N LEU A 59 9.58 9.31 3.64
CA LEU A 59 9.58 10.25 2.50
C LEU A 59 8.49 11.32 2.61
N ILE A 60 7.95 11.54 3.81
CA ILE A 60 6.97 12.59 4.07
C ILE A 60 7.59 13.95 3.83
N ARG A 61 6.98 14.71 2.92
CA ARG A 61 7.44 16.07 2.58
C ARG A 61 7.03 17.08 3.66
N ARG A 62 7.95 17.95 4.05
CA ARG A 62 7.66 19.10 4.95
C ARG A 62 6.52 19.96 4.38
N PRO A 63 5.61 20.49 5.23
CA PRO A 63 5.64 20.49 6.70
C PRO A 63 5.14 19.21 7.36
N GLY A 64 4.72 18.19 6.60
CA GLY A 64 4.28 16.91 7.14
C GLY A 64 5.39 16.17 7.90
N HIS A 65 4.99 15.38 8.90
CA HIS A 65 5.89 14.52 9.66
C HIS A 65 5.15 13.37 10.34
N ILE A 66 5.88 12.33 10.70
CA ILE A 66 5.39 11.22 11.52
C ILE A 66 5.35 11.71 12.97
N ALA A 67 4.14 11.85 13.51
CA ALA A 67 3.93 12.39 14.85
C ALA A 67 4.04 11.31 15.94
N GLN A 68 3.53 10.10 15.68
CA GLN A 68 3.47 9.01 16.65
C GLN A 68 3.61 7.64 15.98
N GLY A 69 3.76 6.60 16.80
CA GLY A 69 3.77 5.21 16.40
C GLY A 69 5.17 4.67 16.11
N GLU A 70 5.23 3.41 15.72
CA GLU A 70 6.46 2.69 15.37
C GLU A 70 6.34 2.12 13.96
N ILE A 71 7.47 2.02 13.26
CA ILE A 71 7.58 1.38 11.94
C ILE A 71 8.72 0.37 12.04
N ARG A 72 8.40 -0.89 12.32
CA ARG A 72 9.39 -1.94 12.49
C ARG A 72 9.54 -2.75 11.21
N PHE A 73 10.74 -2.79 10.68
CA PHE A 73 11.12 -3.64 9.56
C PHE A 73 12.16 -4.65 10.03
N ARG A 74 11.85 -5.95 9.93
CA ARG A 74 12.67 -7.03 10.50
C ARG A 74 13.02 -6.79 11.97
N GLY A 75 12.07 -6.31 12.75
CA GLY A 75 12.21 -6.02 14.17
C GLY A 75 12.93 -4.70 14.51
N ARG A 76 13.48 -3.97 13.53
CA ARG A 76 14.16 -2.66 13.73
C ARG A 76 13.19 -1.51 13.49
N ASP A 77 13.10 -0.56 14.41
CA ASP A 77 12.31 0.66 14.16
C ASP A 77 13.03 1.55 13.13
N LEU A 78 12.38 1.76 12.00
CA LEU A 78 12.92 2.61 10.93
C LEU A 78 13.00 4.08 11.32
N ARG A 79 12.23 4.52 12.32
CA ARG A 79 12.20 5.91 12.79
C ARG A 79 13.49 6.30 13.51
N ASP A 80 14.13 5.35 14.19
CA ASP A 80 15.35 5.56 14.95
C ASP A 80 16.60 5.58 14.06
N LEU A 81 16.47 5.17 12.80
CA LEU A 81 17.60 5.09 11.89
C LEU A 81 18.07 6.47 11.42
N SER A 82 19.39 6.64 11.32
CA SER A 82 19.97 7.81 10.66
C SER A 82 19.56 7.90 9.19
N SER A 83 19.65 9.08 8.59
CA SER A 83 19.37 9.28 7.16
C SER A 83 20.25 8.38 6.27
N ASN A 84 21.49 8.16 6.64
CA ASN A 84 22.40 7.27 5.89
C ASN A 84 21.98 5.81 6.00
N ALA A 85 21.56 5.33 7.19
CA ALA A 85 21.02 3.99 7.34
C ALA A 85 19.72 3.79 6.55
N MET A 86 18.84 4.80 6.51
CA MET A 86 17.63 4.74 5.66
C MET A 86 17.96 4.68 4.16
N ARG A 87 19.05 5.34 3.70
CA ARG A 87 19.48 5.25 2.28
C ARG A 87 19.87 3.83 1.88
N THR A 88 20.44 3.05 2.79
CA THR A 88 20.78 1.63 2.50
C THR A 88 19.56 0.72 2.48
N ILE A 89 18.45 1.11 3.09
CA ILE A 89 17.19 0.34 3.09
C ILE A 89 16.34 0.66 1.87
N ARG A 90 16.19 1.97 1.56
CA ARG A 90 15.37 2.43 0.42
C ARG A 90 15.96 1.92 -0.89
N GLY A 91 15.14 1.29 -1.71
CA GLY A 91 15.53 0.73 -3.03
C GLY A 91 16.24 -0.62 -2.96
N LYS A 92 16.88 -0.97 -1.83
CA LYS A 92 17.57 -2.26 -1.67
C LYS A 92 16.72 -3.28 -0.90
N GLU A 93 16.23 -2.91 0.28
CA GLU A 93 15.44 -3.82 1.13
C GLU A 93 13.94 -3.53 1.05
N ILE A 94 13.58 -2.26 0.93
CA ILE A 94 12.22 -1.79 0.70
C ILE A 94 12.22 -0.92 -0.55
N SER A 95 11.51 -1.34 -1.58
CA SER A 95 11.38 -0.60 -2.83
C SER A 95 9.94 -0.11 -3.03
N MET A 96 9.75 0.89 -3.89
CA MET A 96 8.44 1.48 -4.15
C MET A 96 8.22 1.70 -5.64
N ILE A 97 7.03 1.31 -6.12
CA ILE A 97 6.48 1.68 -7.41
C ILE A 97 5.52 2.84 -7.17
N PHE A 98 5.80 3.99 -7.79
CA PHE A 98 4.96 5.19 -7.70
C PHE A 98 3.83 5.13 -8.72
N GLN A 99 2.75 5.87 -8.45
CA GLN A 99 1.50 5.85 -9.20
C GLN A 99 1.63 6.22 -10.68
N ASP A 100 2.50 7.18 -11.03
CA ASP A 100 2.61 7.71 -12.39
C ASP A 100 3.99 7.42 -13.02
N PRO A 101 4.04 6.54 -14.03
CA PRO A 101 5.29 6.24 -14.73
C PRO A 101 5.89 7.45 -15.46
N LEU A 102 5.05 8.30 -16.03
CA LEU A 102 5.51 9.44 -16.84
C LEU A 102 6.24 10.48 -16.00
N SER A 103 5.81 10.69 -14.76
CA SER A 103 6.49 11.61 -13.84
C SER A 103 7.68 10.99 -13.12
N THR A 104 7.78 9.66 -13.10
CA THR A 104 8.81 8.93 -12.35
C THR A 104 10.04 8.63 -13.21
N LEU A 105 9.86 8.20 -14.47
CA LEU A 105 10.96 7.95 -15.39
C LEU A 105 11.55 9.27 -15.90
N ASN A 106 12.88 9.41 -15.77
CA ASN A 106 13.57 10.58 -16.29
C ASN A 106 13.73 10.46 -17.83
N PRO A 107 13.13 11.38 -18.63
CA PRO A 107 13.17 11.28 -20.09
C PRO A 107 14.56 11.50 -20.71
N ALA A 108 15.52 12.06 -19.96
CA ALA A 108 16.88 12.34 -20.44
C ALA A 108 17.83 11.14 -20.35
N PHE A 109 17.44 10.07 -19.66
CA PHE A 109 18.26 8.85 -19.51
C PHE A 109 17.57 7.65 -20.14
N THR A 110 18.34 6.70 -20.64
CA THR A 110 17.80 5.44 -21.15
C THR A 110 17.20 4.61 -20.01
N VAL A 111 16.26 3.72 -20.35
CA VAL A 111 15.64 2.85 -19.35
C VAL A 111 16.67 1.94 -18.68
N GLY A 112 17.60 1.39 -19.48
CA GLY A 112 18.70 0.57 -18.95
C GLY A 112 19.60 1.32 -17.97
N GLU A 113 19.91 2.60 -18.22
CA GLU A 113 20.70 3.43 -17.32
C GLU A 113 19.99 3.68 -16.00
N GLN A 114 18.68 3.95 -16.03
CA GLN A 114 17.87 4.18 -14.81
C GLN A 114 17.78 2.92 -13.95
N ILE A 115 17.60 1.73 -14.54
CA ILE A 115 17.63 0.47 -13.80
C ILE A 115 19.05 0.22 -13.24
N HIS A 116 20.07 0.51 -14.03
CA HIS A 116 21.47 0.33 -13.64
C HIS A 116 21.88 1.24 -12.48
N GLU A 117 21.33 2.47 -12.39
CA GLU A 117 21.59 3.41 -11.31
C GLU A 117 21.27 2.79 -9.94
N SER A 118 20.15 2.06 -9.83
CA SER A 118 19.76 1.38 -8.59
C SER A 118 20.80 0.37 -8.11
N LEU A 119 21.39 -0.42 -9.03
CA LEU A 119 22.46 -1.37 -8.69
C LEU A 119 23.71 -0.65 -8.17
N ARG A 120 24.11 0.44 -8.82
CA ARG A 120 25.30 1.23 -8.44
C ARG A 120 25.13 1.90 -7.09
N LEU A 121 23.99 2.53 -6.86
CA LEU A 121 23.71 3.21 -5.59
C LEU A 121 23.79 2.27 -4.40
N HIS A 122 23.40 1.01 -4.59
CA HIS A 122 23.37 0.02 -3.53
C HIS A 122 24.53 -0.96 -3.53
N ARG A 123 25.50 -0.83 -4.47
CA ARG A 123 26.68 -1.70 -4.61
C ARG A 123 26.31 -3.19 -4.54
N VAL A 124 25.22 -3.57 -5.20
CA VAL A 124 24.66 -4.93 -5.08
C VAL A 124 25.62 -5.98 -5.64
N MET A 125 26.51 -5.60 -6.57
CA MET A 125 27.42 -6.50 -7.29
C MET A 125 28.89 -6.40 -6.84
N ASP A 126 29.20 -5.73 -5.74
CA ASP A 126 30.58 -5.49 -5.26
C ASP A 126 31.31 -6.74 -4.71
N GLY A 127 30.81 -7.95 -4.89
CA GLY A 127 31.37 -9.18 -4.30
C GLY A 127 31.74 -10.32 -5.26
N GLY A 128 31.83 -10.09 -6.56
CA GLY A 128 31.97 -11.20 -7.51
C GLY A 128 33.35 -11.43 -8.12
N ARG A 129 33.59 -12.68 -8.57
CA ARG A 129 34.81 -13.21 -9.16
C ARG A 129 35.49 -12.27 -10.19
N LEU A 130 36.81 -12.20 -10.12
CA LEU A 130 37.74 -11.34 -10.89
C LEU A 130 37.73 -11.45 -12.42
N SER A 131 36.90 -12.30 -13.02
CA SER A 131 36.94 -12.59 -14.46
C SER A 131 36.08 -11.71 -15.37
N VAL A 132 35.10 -11.00 -14.81
CA VAL A 132 34.17 -10.13 -15.56
C VAL A 132 34.13 -8.74 -14.95
N SER A 133 34.17 -7.69 -15.77
CA SER A 133 34.12 -6.32 -15.27
C SER A 133 32.80 -6.07 -14.50
N PRO A 134 32.82 -5.31 -13.40
CA PRO A 134 31.61 -4.97 -12.65
C PRO A 134 30.48 -4.42 -13.55
N ARG A 135 30.82 -3.55 -14.49
CA ARG A 135 29.86 -2.99 -15.47
C ARG A 135 29.18 -4.03 -16.35
N ALA A 136 29.91 -5.06 -16.79
CA ALA A 136 29.33 -6.10 -17.65
C ALA A 136 28.33 -6.95 -16.87
N ARG A 137 28.64 -7.32 -15.61
CA ARG A 137 27.73 -8.05 -14.72
C ARG A 137 26.47 -7.24 -14.35
N GLU A 138 26.65 -5.96 -14.06
CA GLU A 138 25.52 -5.05 -13.80
C GLU A 138 24.60 -4.96 -15.01
N LYS A 139 25.16 -4.82 -16.23
CA LYS A 139 24.37 -4.80 -17.47
C LYS A 139 23.64 -6.11 -17.71
N GLU A 140 24.27 -7.24 -17.46
CA GLU A 140 23.66 -8.56 -17.56
C GLU A 140 22.47 -8.70 -16.59
N ARG A 141 22.63 -8.25 -15.31
CA ARG A 141 21.54 -8.24 -14.34
C ARG A 141 20.39 -7.32 -14.76
N VAL A 142 20.67 -6.15 -15.33
CA VAL A 142 19.65 -5.26 -15.87
C VAL A 142 18.85 -5.94 -16.99
N ILE A 143 19.55 -6.56 -17.95
CA ILE A 143 18.91 -7.29 -19.06
C ILE A 143 18.07 -8.45 -18.53
N GLN A 144 18.57 -9.18 -17.54
CA GLN A 144 17.85 -10.26 -16.88
C GLN A 144 16.54 -9.73 -16.26
N VAL A 145 16.58 -8.65 -15.45
CA VAL A 145 15.38 -8.10 -14.83
C VAL A 145 14.40 -7.53 -15.86
N MET A 146 14.90 -6.90 -16.94
CA MET A 146 14.05 -6.46 -18.04
C MET A 146 13.33 -7.64 -18.72
N THR A 147 13.99 -8.80 -18.80
CA THR A 147 13.38 -10.04 -19.29
C THR A 147 12.32 -10.57 -18.31
N GLU A 148 12.64 -10.63 -17.02
CA GLU A 148 11.75 -11.09 -15.95
C GLU A 148 10.43 -10.30 -15.92
N VAL A 149 10.51 -8.96 -16.09
CA VAL A 149 9.31 -8.11 -16.15
C VAL A 149 8.61 -8.14 -17.52
N GLY A 150 9.15 -8.87 -18.50
CA GLY A 150 8.54 -9.07 -19.81
C GLY A 150 8.66 -7.86 -20.75
N ILE A 151 9.74 -7.10 -20.68
CA ILE A 151 10.06 -6.08 -21.70
C ILE A 151 10.57 -6.82 -22.95
N PRO A 152 9.95 -6.64 -24.14
CA PRO A 152 10.38 -7.31 -25.36
C PRO A 152 11.74 -6.79 -25.83
N SER A 153 12.58 -7.67 -26.40
CA SER A 153 13.92 -7.34 -26.90
C SER A 153 14.77 -6.54 -25.89
N PRO A 154 15.00 -7.04 -24.68
CA PRO A 154 15.57 -6.25 -23.56
C PRO A 154 16.98 -5.73 -23.88
N VAL A 155 17.75 -6.42 -24.71
CA VAL A 155 19.09 -5.98 -25.15
C VAL A 155 19.00 -4.69 -25.95
N ASP A 156 18.09 -4.61 -26.92
CA ASP A 156 17.89 -3.42 -27.76
C ASP A 156 17.25 -2.29 -26.94
N ARG A 157 16.28 -2.64 -26.09
CA ARG A 157 15.55 -1.69 -25.25
C ARG A 157 16.38 -1.12 -24.10
N TYR A 158 17.52 -1.72 -23.77
CA TYR A 158 18.44 -1.18 -22.77
C TYR A 158 18.86 0.27 -23.09
N THR A 159 19.08 0.59 -24.37
CA THR A 159 19.48 1.92 -24.84
C THR A 159 18.30 2.80 -25.26
N ALA A 160 17.08 2.32 -25.14
CA ALA A 160 15.89 3.07 -25.50
C ALA A 160 15.46 4.04 -24.35
N TYR A 161 14.90 5.17 -24.75
CA TYR A 161 14.39 6.20 -23.83
C TYR A 161 12.93 5.95 -23.43
N PRO A 162 12.48 6.48 -22.29
CA PRO A 162 11.10 6.28 -21.83
C PRO A 162 10.01 6.60 -22.85
N HIS A 163 10.18 7.65 -23.66
CA HIS A 163 9.21 8.05 -24.69
C HIS A 163 9.07 7.04 -25.86
N GLN A 164 10.00 6.08 -25.96
CA GLN A 164 9.97 5.00 -26.96
C GLN A 164 9.24 3.74 -26.43
N PHE A 165 8.73 3.79 -25.19
CA PHE A 165 8.00 2.72 -24.52
C PHE A 165 6.50 3.03 -24.52
N SER A 166 5.65 2.01 -24.69
CA SER A 166 4.22 2.13 -24.40
C SER A 166 4.00 2.28 -22.89
N GLY A 167 2.81 2.76 -22.44
CA GLY A 167 2.49 2.90 -21.03
C GLY A 167 2.71 1.63 -20.22
N GLY A 168 2.28 0.47 -20.73
CA GLY A 168 2.53 -0.82 -20.10
C GLY A 168 4.02 -1.20 -20.05
N MET A 169 4.81 -0.83 -21.05
CA MET A 169 6.27 -1.03 -21.02
C MET A 169 6.95 -0.08 -20.02
N GLN A 170 6.50 1.16 -19.90
CA GLN A 170 7.00 2.11 -18.90
C GLN A 170 6.70 1.61 -17.48
N GLN A 171 5.51 1.07 -17.25
CA GLN A 171 5.18 0.44 -15.97
C GLN A 171 6.08 -0.75 -15.66
N ARG A 172 6.35 -1.63 -16.65
CA ARG A 172 7.31 -2.73 -16.51
C ARG A 172 8.73 -2.24 -16.21
N ALA A 173 9.13 -1.11 -16.77
CA ALA A 173 10.42 -0.49 -16.49
C ALA A 173 10.50 0.02 -15.04
N LEU A 174 9.45 0.64 -14.50
CA LEU A 174 9.39 1.01 -13.08
C LEU A 174 9.46 -0.21 -12.15
N ILE A 175 8.75 -1.28 -12.52
CA ILE A 175 8.83 -2.54 -11.78
C ILE A 175 10.26 -3.09 -11.83
N ALA A 176 10.93 -3.05 -12.99
CA ALA A 176 12.33 -3.46 -13.12
C ALA A 176 13.28 -2.64 -12.23
N ILE A 177 13.12 -1.30 -12.19
CA ILE A 177 13.88 -0.41 -11.29
C ILE A 177 13.67 -0.82 -9.83
N ALA A 178 12.43 -1.11 -9.45
CA ALA A 178 12.08 -1.49 -8.08
C ALA A 178 12.63 -2.87 -7.68
N LEU A 179 12.77 -3.79 -8.63
CA LEU A 179 13.13 -5.19 -8.38
C LEU A 179 14.60 -5.52 -8.57
N VAL A 180 15.36 -4.71 -9.29
CA VAL A 180 16.71 -5.05 -9.67
C VAL A 180 17.65 -5.36 -8.50
N CYS A 181 17.34 -4.81 -7.32
CA CYS A 181 18.02 -5.07 -6.05
C CYS A 181 17.42 -6.21 -5.22
N GLU A 182 16.41 -6.93 -5.71
CA GLU A 182 15.72 -8.03 -5.02
C GLU A 182 15.21 -7.63 -3.61
N PRO A 183 14.30 -6.65 -3.52
CA PRO A 183 13.84 -6.15 -2.24
C PRO A 183 13.02 -7.22 -1.49
N ALA A 184 13.11 -7.20 -0.15
CA ALA A 184 12.26 -8.04 0.68
C ALA A 184 10.82 -7.54 0.76
N LEU A 185 10.60 -6.22 0.54
CA LEU A 185 9.29 -5.58 0.57
C LEU A 185 9.15 -4.63 -0.63
N LEU A 186 8.07 -4.81 -1.39
CA LEU A 186 7.66 -3.94 -2.49
C LEU A 186 6.40 -3.17 -2.08
N LEU A 187 6.49 -1.84 -2.12
CA LEU A 187 5.37 -0.93 -1.92
C LEU A 187 4.84 -0.50 -3.29
N ALA A 188 3.62 -0.88 -3.65
CA ALA A 188 3.04 -0.59 -4.95
C ALA A 188 1.87 0.39 -4.79
N ASP A 189 2.08 1.65 -5.15
CA ASP A 189 1.08 2.71 -5.05
C ASP A 189 0.29 2.82 -6.35
N GLU A 190 -0.89 2.23 -6.38
CA GLU A 190 -1.79 2.17 -7.54
C GLU A 190 -1.06 1.78 -8.86
N PRO A 191 -0.34 0.65 -8.90
CA PRO A 191 0.59 0.34 -9.99
C PRO A 191 -0.07 0.07 -11.33
N THR A 192 -1.40 0.02 -11.38
CA THR A 192 -2.18 -0.28 -12.59
C THR A 192 -3.11 0.87 -13.00
N THR A 193 -3.07 1.99 -12.30
CA THR A 193 -3.89 3.18 -12.65
C THR A 193 -3.50 3.69 -14.02
N ALA A 194 -4.49 4.08 -14.82
CA ALA A 194 -4.39 4.54 -16.21
C ALA A 194 -3.92 3.48 -17.24
N LEU A 195 -3.92 2.20 -16.88
CA LEU A 195 -3.69 1.09 -17.81
C LEU A 195 -5.01 0.44 -18.23
N ASP A 196 -5.06 -0.11 -19.44
CA ASP A 196 -6.19 -0.93 -19.85
C ASP A 196 -6.28 -2.24 -19.07
N VAL A 197 -7.48 -2.83 -19.01
CA VAL A 197 -7.77 -4.01 -18.17
C VAL A 197 -6.85 -5.19 -18.49
N THR A 198 -6.47 -5.36 -19.76
CA THR A 198 -5.58 -6.46 -20.17
C THR A 198 -4.17 -6.28 -19.63
N ILE A 199 -3.62 -5.07 -19.76
CA ILE A 199 -2.30 -4.73 -19.23
C ILE A 199 -2.31 -4.76 -17.69
N GLN A 200 -3.38 -4.27 -17.07
CA GLN A 200 -3.56 -4.37 -15.61
C GLN A 200 -3.44 -5.82 -15.11
N ALA A 201 -4.18 -6.75 -15.73
CA ALA A 201 -4.10 -8.18 -15.39
C ALA A 201 -2.68 -8.74 -15.57
N GLN A 202 -1.98 -8.37 -16.65
CA GLN A 202 -0.60 -8.79 -16.90
C GLN A 202 0.39 -8.25 -15.85
N ILE A 203 0.21 -7.01 -15.38
CA ILE A 203 1.06 -6.41 -14.33
C ILE A 203 0.83 -7.13 -12.99
N LEU A 204 -0.41 -7.41 -12.63
CA LEU A 204 -0.72 -8.14 -11.41
C LEU A 204 -0.17 -9.57 -11.43
N ASP A 205 -0.32 -10.28 -12.58
CA ASP A 205 0.26 -11.60 -12.73
C ASP A 205 1.79 -11.56 -12.64
N LEU A 206 2.44 -10.56 -13.24
CA LEU A 206 3.87 -10.33 -13.07
C LEU A 206 4.24 -10.15 -11.59
N MET A 207 3.54 -9.29 -10.85
CA MET A 207 3.80 -9.06 -9.42
C MET A 207 3.59 -10.32 -8.58
N ARG A 208 2.58 -11.15 -8.92
CA ARG A 208 2.35 -12.44 -8.25
C ARG A 208 3.48 -13.43 -8.52
N ARG A 209 4.01 -13.49 -9.75
CA ARG A 209 5.20 -14.30 -10.06
C ARG A 209 6.40 -13.85 -9.24
N ILE A 210 6.67 -12.55 -9.17
CA ILE A 210 7.76 -11.98 -8.38
C ILE A 210 7.63 -12.35 -6.90
N ASN A 211 6.44 -12.21 -6.33
CA ASN A 211 6.17 -12.62 -4.96
C ASN A 211 6.50 -14.09 -4.73
N ARG A 212 6.00 -14.98 -5.60
CA ARG A 212 6.21 -16.42 -5.49
C ARG A 212 7.67 -16.83 -5.72
N ASP A 213 8.33 -16.26 -6.74
CA ASP A 213 9.64 -16.73 -7.20
C ASP A 213 10.78 -16.13 -6.33
N HIS A 214 10.63 -14.92 -5.80
CA HIS A 214 11.62 -14.23 -4.96
C HIS A 214 11.22 -14.14 -3.47
N GLY A 215 10.01 -14.48 -3.10
CA GLY A 215 9.51 -14.32 -1.73
C GLY A 215 9.36 -12.85 -1.30
N THR A 216 9.32 -11.92 -2.25
CA THR A 216 9.12 -10.49 -2.00
C THR A 216 7.73 -10.26 -1.44
N ALA A 217 7.61 -9.68 -0.25
CA ALA A 217 6.33 -9.25 0.30
C ALA A 217 5.83 -8.00 -0.45
N ILE A 218 4.52 -7.85 -0.61
CA ILE A 218 3.94 -6.74 -1.40
C ILE A 218 2.87 -6.02 -0.59
N ILE A 219 2.94 -4.69 -0.50
CA ILE A 219 1.78 -3.87 -0.13
C ILE A 219 1.23 -3.26 -1.40
N LEU A 220 0.03 -3.68 -1.79
CA LEU A 220 -0.72 -3.14 -2.92
C LEU A 220 -1.69 -2.07 -2.45
N VAL A 221 -1.47 -0.83 -2.83
CA VAL A 221 -2.43 0.26 -2.67
C VAL A 221 -3.35 0.30 -3.90
N THR A 222 -4.64 0.30 -3.66
CA THR A 222 -5.66 0.42 -4.71
C THR A 222 -6.94 1.03 -4.16
N HIS A 223 -7.77 1.58 -5.03
CA HIS A 223 -9.16 1.96 -4.71
C HIS A 223 -10.17 0.87 -5.14
N ASP A 224 -9.72 -0.18 -5.85
CA ASP A 224 -10.55 -1.29 -6.28
C ASP A 224 -10.42 -2.48 -5.32
N LEU A 225 -11.44 -2.68 -4.49
CA LEU A 225 -11.51 -3.81 -3.54
C LEU A 225 -11.59 -5.16 -4.27
N GLY A 226 -12.13 -5.19 -5.47
CA GLY A 226 -12.20 -6.41 -6.23
C GLY A 226 -10.86 -6.85 -6.79
N LEU A 227 -10.05 -5.91 -7.24
CA LEU A 227 -8.68 -6.18 -7.65
C LEU A 227 -7.85 -6.67 -6.44
N ALA A 228 -8.04 -6.05 -5.27
CA ALA A 228 -7.39 -6.51 -4.05
C ALA A 228 -7.84 -7.91 -3.65
N ALA A 229 -9.12 -8.23 -3.81
CA ALA A 229 -9.69 -9.55 -3.53
C ALA A 229 -9.09 -10.67 -4.40
N GLU A 230 -8.76 -10.36 -5.64
CA GLU A 230 -8.15 -11.32 -6.55
C GLU A 230 -6.64 -11.49 -6.33
N PHE A 231 -5.97 -10.48 -5.78
CA PHE A 231 -4.51 -10.44 -5.74
C PHE A 231 -3.90 -10.65 -4.35
N CYS A 232 -4.56 -10.21 -3.27
CA CYS A 232 -3.98 -10.14 -1.94
C CYS A 232 -4.32 -11.37 -1.06
N ASP A 233 -3.50 -11.64 -0.06
CA ASP A 233 -3.76 -12.64 0.99
C ASP A 233 -4.61 -12.03 2.11
N THR A 234 -4.35 -10.76 2.42
CA THR A 234 -5.05 -9.97 3.44
C THR A 234 -5.39 -8.59 2.92
N ILE A 235 -6.46 -8.02 3.44
CA ILE A 235 -6.91 -6.67 3.08
C ILE A 235 -7.01 -5.82 4.35
N ALA A 236 -6.51 -4.58 4.27
CA ALA A 236 -6.75 -3.50 5.21
C ALA A 236 -7.53 -2.39 4.50
N VAL A 237 -8.77 -2.17 4.93
CA VAL A 237 -9.65 -1.13 4.39
C VAL A 237 -9.41 0.17 5.15
N MET A 238 -9.07 1.23 4.43
CA MET A 238 -8.72 2.53 5.00
C MET A 238 -9.77 3.59 4.67
N TYR A 239 -10.24 4.32 5.68
CA TYR A 239 -11.15 5.44 5.55
C TYR A 239 -10.69 6.62 6.42
N ALA A 240 -10.60 7.81 5.83
CA ALA A 240 -10.26 9.05 6.54
C ALA A 240 -9.05 8.91 7.50
N GLY A 241 -7.95 8.35 7.01
CA GLY A 241 -6.71 8.20 7.77
C GLY A 241 -6.61 6.95 8.65
N ARG A 242 -7.69 6.19 8.85
CA ARG A 242 -7.75 5.05 9.77
C ARG A 242 -8.04 3.73 9.06
N ILE A 243 -7.51 2.62 9.57
CA ILE A 243 -7.98 1.29 9.20
C ILE A 243 -9.34 1.08 9.88
N VAL A 244 -10.36 0.80 9.06
CA VAL A 244 -11.72 0.55 9.52
C VAL A 244 -12.08 -0.94 9.55
N GLU A 245 -11.41 -1.74 8.73
CA GLU A 245 -11.53 -3.20 8.71
C GLU A 245 -10.25 -3.81 8.19
N GLN A 246 -9.85 -4.96 8.74
CA GLN A 246 -8.68 -5.72 8.27
C GLN A 246 -8.87 -7.20 8.58
N GLY A 247 -8.50 -8.06 7.64
CA GLY A 247 -8.54 -9.50 7.81
C GLY A 247 -8.06 -10.27 6.58
N PRO A 248 -8.14 -11.60 6.60
CA PRO A 248 -8.01 -12.45 5.43
C PRO A 248 -8.95 -11.97 4.33
N VAL A 249 -8.52 -12.12 3.06
CA VAL A 249 -9.29 -11.60 1.93
C VAL A 249 -10.71 -12.16 1.88
N ASP A 250 -10.87 -13.48 2.10
CA ASP A 250 -12.16 -14.15 2.06
C ASP A 250 -13.12 -13.61 3.12
N ASP A 251 -12.62 -13.36 4.34
CA ASP A 251 -13.43 -12.82 5.43
C ASP A 251 -13.89 -11.39 5.14
N VAL A 252 -13.00 -10.52 4.64
CA VAL A 252 -13.33 -9.11 4.34
C VAL A 252 -14.29 -8.99 3.17
N VAL A 253 -14.19 -9.91 2.17
CA VAL A 253 -15.00 -9.87 0.95
C VAL A 253 -16.36 -10.54 1.13
N ASP A 254 -16.38 -11.73 1.75
CA ASP A 254 -17.60 -12.52 1.88
C ASP A 254 -18.41 -12.16 3.14
N HIS A 255 -17.72 -11.70 4.18
CA HIS A 255 -18.33 -11.35 5.48
C HIS A 255 -17.90 -9.97 5.99
N PRO A 256 -18.07 -8.89 5.17
CA PRO A 256 -17.62 -7.54 5.54
C PRO A 256 -18.31 -7.04 6.81
N GLN A 257 -17.51 -6.61 7.78
CA GLN A 257 -17.98 -6.21 9.10
C GLN A 257 -18.23 -4.70 9.20
N HIS A 258 -17.49 -3.87 8.44
CA HIS A 258 -17.68 -2.43 8.47
C HIS A 258 -18.63 -1.97 7.35
N PRO A 259 -19.64 -1.11 7.63
CA PRO A 259 -20.56 -0.62 6.59
C PRO A 259 -19.91 0.09 5.39
N TYR A 260 -18.74 0.68 5.57
CA TYR A 260 -17.95 1.24 4.48
C TYR A 260 -17.43 0.15 3.54
N THR A 261 -16.92 -0.95 4.06
CA THR A 261 -16.46 -2.11 3.27
C THR A 261 -17.62 -2.70 2.47
N GLN A 262 -18.78 -2.85 3.11
CA GLN A 262 -20.03 -3.28 2.45
C GLN A 262 -20.40 -2.34 1.30
N GLY A 263 -20.27 -1.02 1.53
CA GLY A 263 -20.51 0.00 0.51
C GLY A 263 -19.55 -0.12 -0.68
N LEU A 264 -18.25 -0.33 -0.44
CA LEU A 264 -17.26 -0.53 -1.50
C LEU A 264 -17.56 -1.78 -2.34
N LEU A 265 -17.95 -2.88 -1.72
CA LEU A 265 -18.31 -4.12 -2.39
C LEU A 265 -19.60 -3.95 -3.26
N ASN A 266 -20.57 -3.17 -2.77
CA ASN A 266 -21.82 -2.91 -3.48
C ASN A 266 -21.65 -1.93 -4.67
N CYS A 267 -20.56 -1.17 -4.72
CA CYS A 267 -20.21 -0.33 -5.87
C CYS A 267 -19.67 -1.14 -7.05
N ARG A 268 -19.44 -2.46 -6.90
CA ARG A 268 -18.89 -3.33 -7.96
C ARG A 268 -20.02 -3.92 -8.81
N PRO A 269 -19.96 -3.85 -10.16
CA PRO A 269 -20.89 -4.56 -11.03
C PRO A 269 -20.71 -6.08 -10.83
N ARG A 270 -21.72 -6.78 -10.34
CA ARG A 270 -21.74 -8.26 -10.31
C ARG A 270 -22.29 -8.77 -11.62
N ILE A 271 -21.50 -9.55 -12.36
CA ILE A 271 -21.88 -10.11 -13.68
C ILE A 271 -23.10 -11.04 -13.58
N SER A 272 -23.38 -11.60 -12.41
CA SER A 272 -24.44 -12.61 -12.20
C SER A 272 -25.86 -12.06 -12.06
N HIS A 273 -26.05 -10.74 -11.88
CA HIS A 273 -27.37 -10.13 -11.72
C HIS A 273 -27.51 -8.93 -12.68
N ARG A 274 -28.18 -9.16 -13.81
CA ARG A 274 -28.47 -8.14 -14.86
C ARG A 274 -29.20 -6.90 -14.37
N GLU A 275 -29.68 -6.84 -13.12
CA GLU A 275 -30.55 -5.77 -12.60
C GLU A 275 -30.01 -5.05 -11.36
N LEU A 276 -28.85 -5.42 -10.80
CA LEU A 276 -28.29 -4.68 -9.65
C LEU A 276 -27.66 -3.37 -10.12
N ARG A 277 -28.41 -2.28 -9.90
CA ARG A 277 -27.88 -0.92 -10.04
C ARG A 277 -26.71 -0.75 -9.06
N VAL A 278 -25.54 -0.40 -9.59
CA VAL A 278 -24.40 0.06 -8.78
C VAL A 278 -24.90 1.19 -7.87
N GLN A 279 -24.83 0.98 -6.56
CA GLN A 279 -25.24 2.01 -5.60
C GLN A 279 -23.96 2.68 -5.06
N PRO A 280 -23.66 3.91 -5.48
CA PRO A 280 -22.53 4.63 -4.93
C PRO A 280 -22.75 4.91 -3.44
N ILE A 281 -21.68 4.93 -2.67
CA ILE A 281 -21.72 5.34 -1.26
C ILE A 281 -22.14 6.82 -1.22
N PRO A 282 -23.26 7.17 -0.57
CA PRO A 282 -23.77 8.53 -0.57
C PRO A 282 -22.83 9.49 0.16
N GLY A 283 -22.89 10.77 -0.21
CA GLY A 283 -22.09 11.83 0.41
C GLY A 283 -20.62 11.85 0.02
N ASN A 284 -19.86 12.76 0.61
CA ASN A 284 -18.43 12.96 0.36
C ASN A 284 -17.59 12.44 1.52
N VAL A 285 -16.33 12.10 1.22
CA VAL A 285 -15.32 11.84 2.26
C VAL A 285 -15.15 13.10 3.11
N PRO A 286 -15.15 13.00 4.44
CA PRO A 286 -15.00 14.17 5.32
C PRO A 286 -13.62 14.82 5.13
N ASP A 287 -13.54 16.13 5.38
CA ASP A 287 -12.26 16.84 5.40
C ASP A 287 -11.40 16.28 6.55
N LEU A 288 -10.20 15.82 6.23
CA LEU A 288 -9.26 15.28 7.22
C LEU A 288 -8.79 16.31 8.26
N ALA A 289 -9.03 17.61 8.00
CA ALA A 289 -8.78 18.67 8.97
C ALA A 289 -9.91 18.86 9.99
N ASP A 290 -11.11 18.31 9.70
CA ASP A 290 -12.32 18.46 10.54
C ASP A 290 -13.08 17.13 10.63
N LEU A 291 -12.41 16.13 11.19
CA LEU A 291 -13.02 14.81 11.41
C LEU A 291 -13.94 14.82 12.64
N PRO A 292 -15.08 14.10 12.58
CA PRO A 292 -15.92 13.92 13.76
C PRO A 292 -15.15 13.20 14.88
N PRO A 293 -15.50 13.44 16.15
CA PRO A 293 -14.79 12.85 17.29
C PRO A 293 -14.90 11.32 17.37
N GLY A 294 -15.90 10.74 16.72
CA GLY A 294 -16.16 9.30 16.71
C GLY A 294 -15.81 8.64 15.36
N CYS A 295 -16.76 7.88 14.82
CA CYS A 295 -16.61 7.22 13.53
C CYS A 295 -16.64 8.26 12.39
N ALA A 296 -15.52 8.35 11.65
CA ALA A 296 -15.42 9.26 10.50
C ALA A 296 -16.44 8.93 9.38
N PHE A 297 -16.89 7.67 9.29
CA PHE A 297 -17.90 7.22 8.32
C PHE A 297 -19.34 7.49 8.78
N ALA A 298 -19.58 7.88 10.05
CA ALA A 298 -20.93 8.09 10.60
C ALA A 298 -21.86 8.95 9.73
N PRO A 299 -21.42 10.07 9.11
CA PRO A 299 -22.28 10.90 8.25
C PRO A 299 -22.78 10.19 6.97
N ARG A 300 -22.11 9.13 6.55
CA ARG A 300 -22.43 8.36 5.31
C ARG A 300 -22.98 6.96 5.63
N CYS A 301 -23.01 6.58 6.90
CA CYS A 301 -23.34 5.24 7.37
C CYS A 301 -24.87 5.04 7.41
N PRO A 302 -25.45 4.05 6.71
CA PRO A 302 -26.88 3.75 6.79
C PRO A 302 -27.31 3.21 8.17
N HIS A 303 -26.32 2.74 8.98
CA HIS A 303 -26.55 2.20 10.32
C HIS A 303 -26.09 3.16 11.42
N HIS A 304 -25.96 4.46 11.13
CA HIS A 304 -25.52 5.46 12.10
C HIS A 304 -26.38 5.46 13.37
N ARG A 305 -25.73 5.53 14.52
CA ARG A 305 -26.35 5.68 15.85
C ARG A 305 -25.65 6.81 16.60
N ALA A 306 -26.33 7.43 17.57
CA ALA A 306 -25.76 8.51 18.40
C ALA A 306 -24.40 8.12 19.03
N VAL A 307 -24.27 6.88 19.47
CA VAL A 307 -23.03 6.34 20.06
C VAL A 307 -21.83 6.38 19.09
N CYS A 308 -22.05 6.37 17.77
CA CYS A 308 -20.98 6.45 16.78
C CYS A 308 -20.26 7.81 16.78
N GLY A 309 -20.90 8.87 17.30
CA GLY A 309 -20.34 10.21 17.41
C GLY A 309 -19.65 10.50 18.75
N GLY A 310 -19.79 9.60 19.72
CA GLY A 310 -19.42 9.89 21.12
C GLY A 310 -17.90 9.94 21.39
N GLY A 311 -17.01 9.38 20.56
CA GLY A 311 -15.53 9.42 20.70
C GLY A 311 -14.82 8.32 19.95
N PRO A 312 -13.50 8.11 20.15
CA PRO A 312 -12.67 7.20 19.36
C PRO A 312 -13.19 5.76 19.42
N ILE A 313 -13.37 5.13 18.27
CA ILE A 313 -13.78 3.74 18.17
C ILE A 313 -12.53 2.87 18.02
N PRO A 314 -12.29 1.89 18.93
CA PRO A 314 -11.14 1.00 18.81
C PRO A 314 -11.33 -0.02 17.68
N LEU A 315 -10.25 -0.68 17.31
CA LEU A 315 -10.29 -1.90 16.51
C LEU A 315 -10.78 -3.06 17.40
N ILE A 316 -11.80 -3.77 16.94
CA ILE A 316 -12.47 -4.85 17.64
C ILE A 316 -12.31 -6.11 16.82
N GLU A 317 -11.84 -7.19 17.42
CA GLU A 317 -11.81 -8.49 16.76
C GLU A 317 -13.23 -9.03 16.63
N THR A 318 -13.66 -9.26 15.40
CA THR A 318 -15.02 -9.74 15.06
C THR A 318 -15.04 -11.24 14.78
N SER A 319 -13.92 -11.79 14.28
CA SER A 319 -13.63 -13.21 14.13
C SER A 319 -12.11 -13.40 14.19
N PRO A 320 -11.59 -14.62 14.37
CA PRO A 320 -10.15 -14.85 14.44
C PRO A 320 -9.41 -14.25 13.24
N GLY A 321 -8.56 -13.25 13.51
CA GLY A 321 -7.79 -12.53 12.49
C GLY A 321 -8.53 -11.46 11.69
N ASN A 322 -9.84 -11.26 11.93
CA ASN A 322 -10.61 -10.16 11.34
C ASN A 322 -10.92 -9.11 12.42
N ILE A 323 -10.54 -7.86 12.16
CA ILE A 323 -10.75 -6.73 13.05
C ILE A 323 -11.56 -5.63 12.36
N SER A 324 -12.47 -5.00 13.07
CA SER A 324 -13.30 -3.90 12.56
C SER A 324 -13.39 -2.75 13.56
N ARG A 325 -13.39 -1.52 13.04
CA ARG A 325 -13.57 -0.28 13.82
C ARG A 325 -15.04 0.15 13.76
N CYS A 326 -15.94 -0.76 14.16
CA CYS A 326 -17.38 -0.56 14.10
C CYS A 326 -18.11 -1.06 15.34
N LEU A 327 -19.00 -0.24 15.91
CA LEU A 327 -19.79 -0.56 17.10
C LEU A 327 -21.02 -1.45 16.81
N LEU A 328 -21.33 -1.77 15.56
CA LEU A 328 -22.44 -2.68 15.23
C LEU A 328 -22.24 -4.10 15.79
N HIS A 329 -20.97 -4.51 15.97
CA HIS A 329 -20.58 -5.84 16.41
C HIS A 329 -20.33 -5.92 17.93
N VAL A 330 -20.55 -4.81 18.66
CA VAL A 330 -20.33 -4.74 20.10
C VAL A 330 -21.67 -4.60 20.79
N ASP A 331 -21.95 -5.49 21.75
CA ASP A 331 -22.99 -5.26 22.74
C ASP A 331 -22.44 -4.30 23.80
N TYR A 332 -22.44 -3.00 23.47
CA TYR A 332 -21.90 -1.94 24.30
C TYR A 332 -22.63 -1.79 25.64
N ARG A 333 -23.80 -2.46 25.82
CA ARG A 333 -24.53 -2.50 27.09
C ARG A 333 -23.89 -3.41 28.15
N ARG A 334 -23.00 -4.34 27.70
CA ARG A 334 -22.31 -5.31 28.58
C ARG A 334 -20.87 -4.93 28.93
N GLN A 335 -20.30 -3.93 28.31
CA GLN A 335 -18.93 -3.52 28.59
C GLN A 335 -18.90 -2.39 29.61
N GLU A 336 -19.04 -2.77 30.91
CA GLU A 336 -18.66 -1.93 32.04
C GLU A 336 -17.16 -1.59 31.91
N GLY A 337 -16.86 -0.35 31.57
CA GLY A 337 -15.45 0.12 31.43
C GLY A 337 -15.17 1.02 30.25
N TRP A 338 -16.04 1.11 29.28
CA TRP A 338 -15.96 2.14 28.25
C TRP A 338 -16.56 3.43 28.83
N GLY A 339 -15.73 4.39 29.27
CA GLY A 339 -16.10 5.61 29.96
C GLY A 339 -17.02 6.59 29.20
N TRP A 340 -18.05 6.07 28.59
CA TRP A 340 -19.14 6.76 27.92
C TRP A 340 -20.31 6.85 28.96
N GLY A 341 -20.14 7.79 29.90
CA GLY A 341 -21.19 8.10 30.88
C GLY A 341 -22.50 8.36 30.18
N ASP A 342 -23.59 7.92 30.86
CA ASP A 342 -24.99 8.12 30.55
C ASP A 342 -25.28 9.55 30.06
N ARG A 343 -25.16 9.78 28.77
CA ARG A 343 -25.75 10.93 28.07
C ARG A 343 -26.47 10.42 26.83
N VAL A 344 -27.71 10.00 27.09
CA VAL A 344 -28.76 9.88 26.08
C VAL A 344 -29.40 11.25 25.91
#